data_05ad03db4fa58972c26870c8ac16f169
#
_entry.id   05ad03db4fa58972c26870c8ac16f169
#
_cell.length_a   1.000
_cell.length_b   1.000
_cell.length_c   1.000
_cell.angle_alpha   90.00
_cell.angle_beta   90.00
_cell.angle_gamma   90.00
#
_symmetry.space_group_name_H-M   'P 1'
#
loop_
_entity.id
_entity.type
_entity.pdbx_description
1 polymer ?
#
loop_
_entity_poly.entity_id
_entity_poly.type
_entity_poly.pdbx_seq_one_letter_code
_entity_poly.pdbx_strand_id
1 'polypeptide(L)'
;MRKVFVQTFGCRTNYYDSEYLSSALIRKGYKIVDDPNEADVVIVNSCAVTHKAERESRRAVRRYKEFGKEVIYTGCAAKLRPYEVADFSGSIERVLENF
;
A
#
# COMPACT_ATOMS: atom_id res chain seq x y z
N MET A 1 1.10 -5.46 18.61
CA MET A 1 1.83 -4.86 17.47
C MET A 1 1.10 -5.14 16.18
N ARG A 2 0.78 -4.11 15.43
CA ARG A 2 0.08 -4.30 14.16
C ARG A 2 1.05 -4.84 13.10
N LYS A 3 0.56 -5.74 12.28
CA LYS A 3 1.34 -6.35 11.20
C LYS A 3 0.93 -5.72 9.87
N VAL A 4 1.91 -5.35 9.07
CA VAL A 4 1.70 -4.65 7.81
C VAL A 4 2.32 -5.43 6.67
N PHE A 5 1.55 -5.62 5.60
CA PHE A 5 2.04 -6.18 4.35
C PHE A 5 2.05 -5.08 3.30
N VAL A 6 3.18 -4.90 2.62
CA VAL A 6 3.31 -3.90 1.55
C VAL A 6 3.37 -4.62 0.22
N GLN A 7 2.37 -4.40 -0.62
CA GLN A 7 2.36 -4.95 -1.97
C GLN A 7 2.73 -3.86 -2.97
N THR A 8 3.75 -4.13 -3.77
CA THR A 8 4.32 -3.17 -4.71
C THR A 8 3.95 -3.54 -6.14
N PHE A 9 3.46 -2.56 -6.88
CA PHE A 9 3.22 -2.68 -8.31
C PHE A 9 4.10 -1.69 -9.05
N GLY A 10 4.63 -2.10 -10.21
CA GLY A 10 5.31 -1.19 -11.11
C GLY A 10 6.82 -1.34 -11.17
N CYS A 11 7.51 -0.20 -11.21
CA CYS A 11 8.93 -0.14 -11.54
C CYS A 11 9.82 -0.05 -10.29
N ARG A 12 11.14 0.08 -10.52
CA ARG A 12 12.12 0.19 -9.43
C ARG A 12 11.81 1.31 -8.45
N THR A 13 11.31 2.44 -8.94
CA THR A 13 10.97 3.57 -8.07
C THR A 13 9.95 3.16 -7.02
N ASN A 14 8.95 2.37 -7.41
CA ASN A 14 7.94 1.89 -6.48
C ASN A 14 8.54 0.95 -5.44
N TYR A 15 9.52 0.13 -5.83
CA TYR A 15 10.20 -0.75 -4.86
C TYR A 15 11.05 0.03 -3.88
N TYR A 16 11.72 1.09 -4.32
CA TYR A 16 12.44 1.98 -3.39
C TYR A 16 11.50 2.64 -2.40
N ASP A 17 10.35 3.10 -2.89
CA ASP A 17 9.34 3.71 -2.02
C ASP A 17 8.82 2.71 -1.01
N SER A 18 8.62 1.46 -1.41
CA SER A 18 8.18 0.40 -0.50
C SER A 18 9.23 0.11 0.57
N GLU A 19 10.50 0.10 0.21
CA GLU A 19 11.58 -0.10 1.19
C GLU A 19 11.64 1.04 2.19
N TYR A 20 11.53 2.27 1.71
CA TYR A 20 11.50 3.45 2.57
C TYR A 20 10.32 3.38 3.54
N LEU A 21 9.14 3.05 3.01
CA LEU A 21 7.92 2.95 3.80
C LEU A 21 8.05 1.86 4.86
N SER A 22 8.54 0.67 4.47
CA SER A 22 8.72 -0.44 5.38
C SER A 22 9.69 -0.10 6.51
N SER A 23 10.82 0.54 6.17
CA SER A 23 11.80 0.95 7.16
C SER A 23 11.23 1.95 8.15
N ALA A 24 10.46 2.91 7.64
CA ALA A 24 9.84 3.93 8.50
C ALA A 24 8.81 3.30 9.45
N LEU A 25 8.03 2.34 8.96
CA LEU A 25 7.04 1.65 9.78
C LEU A 25 7.69 0.80 10.88
N ILE A 26 8.79 0.13 10.55
CA ILE A 26 9.54 -0.63 11.53
C ILE A 26 10.04 0.29 12.65
N ARG A 27 10.56 1.46 12.29
CA ARG A 27 11.00 2.45 13.28
C ARG A 27 9.86 2.95 14.16
N LYS A 28 8.63 2.92 13.66
CA LYS A 28 7.45 3.32 14.43
C LYS A 28 6.89 2.19 15.29
N GLY A 29 7.47 1.00 15.22
CA GLY A 29 7.06 -0.14 16.03
C GLY A 29 6.12 -1.13 15.36
N TYR A 30 5.90 -1.00 14.05
CA TYR A 30 5.08 -1.95 13.30
C TYR A 30 5.92 -3.13 12.83
N LYS A 31 5.26 -4.27 12.61
CA LYS A 31 5.92 -5.44 12.09
C LYS A 31 5.57 -5.61 10.61
N ILE A 32 6.59 -5.73 9.76
CA ILE A 32 6.38 -6.00 8.33
C ILE A 32 6.35 -7.50 8.14
N VAL A 33 5.31 -8.00 7.46
CA VAL A 33 5.13 -9.43 7.18
C VAL A 33 5.15 -9.67 5.68
N ASP A 34 5.49 -10.90 5.29
CA ASP A 34 5.58 -11.30 3.88
C ASP A 34 4.28 -11.91 3.36
N ASP A 35 3.36 -12.22 4.25
CA ASP A 35 2.10 -12.88 3.89
C ASP A 35 0.94 -11.95 4.22
N PRO A 36 0.12 -11.56 3.21
CA PRO A 36 -1.02 -10.69 3.48
C PRO A 36 -2.05 -11.31 4.43
N ASN A 37 -2.11 -12.64 4.51
CA ASN A 37 -3.02 -13.30 5.44
C ASN A 37 -2.66 -13.03 6.90
N GLU A 38 -1.39 -12.77 7.18
CA GLU A 38 -0.93 -12.45 8.53
C GLU A 38 -1.04 -10.97 8.87
N ALA A 39 -1.32 -10.13 7.88
CA ALA A 39 -1.32 -8.68 8.07
C ALA A 39 -2.66 -8.19 8.61
N ASP A 40 -2.59 -7.17 9.45
CA ASP A 40 -3.77 -6.41 9.88
C ASP A 40 -4.06 -5.30 8.88
N VAL A 41 -3.02 -4.76 8.27
CA VAL A 41 -3.09 -3.67 7.29
C VAL A 41 -2.32 -4.08 6.04
N VAL A 42 -2.91 -3.83 4.87
CA VAL A 42 -2.23 -4.02 3.59
C VAL A 42 -2.03 -2.65 2.96
N ILE A 43 -0.81 -2.33 2.61
CA ILE A 43 -0.49 -1.10 1.88
C ILE A 43 -0.22 -1.47 0.43
N VAL A 44 -1.03 -0.93 -0.49
CA VAL A 44 -0.86 -1.14 -1.91
C VAL A 44 -0.10 0.06 -2.47
N ASN A 45 1.16 -0.17 -2.87
CA ASN A 45 1.99 0.86 -3.50
C ASN A 45 1.78 0.76 -5.01
N SER A 46 0.97 1.67 -5.54
CA SER A 46 0.46 1.60 -6.90
C SER A 46 1.40 2.24 -7.92
N CYS A 47 1.19 1.87 -9.19
CA CYS A 47 1.92 2.41 -10.31
C CYS A 47 0.95 2.98 -11.35
N ALA A 48 1.26 4.16 -11.89
CA ALA A 48 0.46 4.81 -12.92
C ALA A 48 1.14 4.81 -14.30
N VAL A 49 2.26 4.10 -14.44
CA VAL A 49 3.01 4.06 -15.70
C VAL A 49 2.22 3.38 -16.80
N THR A 50 1.46 2.33 -16.47
CA THR A 50 0.61 1.64 -17.41
C THR A 50 -0.80 1.50 -16.84
N HIS A 51 -1.80 1.45 -17.73
CA HIS A 51 -3.19 1.22 -17.32
C HIS A 51 -3.34 -0.15 -16.67
N LYS A 52 -2.59 -1.14 -17.15
CA LYS A 52 -2.62 -2.48 -16.59
C LYS A 52 -2.17 -2.48 -15.12
N ALA A 53 -1.05 -1.83 -14.83
CA ALA A 53 -0.53 -1.77 -13.47
C ALA A 53 -1.50 -1.04 -12.54
N GLU A 54 -2.10 0.04 -13.03
CA GLU A 54 -3.09 0.79 -12.25
C GLU A 54 -4.33 -0.06 -11.94
N ARG A 55 -4.83 -0.80 -12.95
CA ARG A 55 -5.98 -1.69 -12.75
C ARG A 55 -5.67 -2.81 -11.76
N GLU A 56 -4.47 -3.38 -11.86
CA GLU A 56 -4.06 -4.44 -10.94
C GLU A 56 -3.96 -3.93 -9.50
N SER A 57 -3.46 -2.70 -9.34
CA SER A 57 -3.38 -2.07 -8.02
C SER A 57 -4.77 -1.92 -7.40
N ARG A 58 -5.73 -1.41 -8.18
CA ARG A 58 -7.10 -1.23 -7.68
C ARG A 58 -7.80 -2.57 -7.42
N ARG A 59 -7.52 -3.57 -8.26
CA ARG A 59 -8.06 -4.92 -8.04
C ARG A 59 -7.55 -5.50 -6.73
N ALA A 60 -6.27 -5.28 -6.42
CA ALA A 60 -5.69 -5.73 -5.16
C ALA A 60 -6.39 -5.07 -3.97
N VAL A 61 -6.66 -3.76 -4.05
CA VAL A 61 -7.39 -3.06 -2.99
C VAL A 61 -8.73 -3.73 -2.74
N ARG A 62 -9.51 -3.97 -3.80
CA ARG A 62 -10.82 -4.60 -3.66
C ARG A 62 -10.72 -5.99 -3.04
N ARG A 63 -9.76 -6.78 -3.48
CA ARG A 63 -9.56 -8.15 -2.96
C ARG A 63 -9.28 -8.14 -1.46
N TYR A 64 -8.37 -7.29 -1.01
CA TYR A 64 -8.03 -7.25 0.40
C TYR A 64 -9.16 -6.69 1.25
N LYS A 65 -9.94 -5.76 0.72
CA LYS A 65 -11.13 -5.27 1.42
C LYS A 65 -12.15 -6.38 1.59
N GLU A 66 -12.32 -7.22 0.58
CA GLU A 66 -13.23 -8.38 0.66
C GLU A 66 -12.78 -9.37 1.74
N PHE A 67 -11.48 -9.46 1.99
CA PHE A 67 -10.94 -10.31 3.06
C PHE A 67 -11.02 -9.66 4.43
N GLY A 68 -11.58 -8.48 4.53
CA GLY A 68 -11.73 -7.78 5.81
C GLY A 68 -10.49 -7.07 6.29
N LYS A 69 -9.50 -6.85 5.43
CA LYS A 69 -8.28 -6.14 5.79
C LYS A 69 -8.47 -4.63 5.72
N GLU A 70 -7.73 -3.89 6.55
CA GLU A 70 -7.61 -2.47 6.35
C GLU A 70 -6.65 -2.25 5.19
N VAL A 71 -7.03 -1.44 4.20
CA VAL A 71 -6.23 -1.25 2.99
C VAL A 71 -5.90 0.21 2.80
N ILE A 72 -4.62 0.47 2.53
CA ILE A 72 -4.11 1.81 2.26
C ILE A 72 -3.58 1.82 0.83
N TYR A 73 -4.03 2.80 0.04
CA TYR A 73 -3.66 2.94 -1.37
C TYR A 73 -2.71 4.12 -1.50
N THR A 74 -1.48 3.87 -1.93
CA THR A 74 -0.46 4.91 -2.07
C THR A 74 0.29 4.72 -3.39
N GLY A 75 1.28 5.56 -3.63
CA GLY A 75 2.09 5.50 -4.84
C GLY A 75 1.59 6.44 -5.92
N CYS A 76 2.16 6.31 -7.13
CA CYS A 76 1.90 7.24 -8.23
C CYS A 76 0.43 7.30 -8.66
N ALA A 77 -0.22 6.16 -8.73
CA ALA A 77 -1.62 6.12 -9.15
C ALA A 77 -2.54 6.75 -8.09
N ALA A 78 -2.21 6.56 -6.82
CA ALA A 78 -3.00 7.14 -5.73
C ALA A 78 -2.93 8.67 -5.73
N LYS A 79 -1.78 9.24 -6.11
CA LYS A 79 -1.63 10.69 -6.21
C LYS A 79 -2.47 11.27 -7.33
N LEU A 80 -2.54 10.56 -8.46
CA LEU A 80 -3.29 11.03 -9.63
C LEU A 80 -4.78 10.79 -9.47
N ARG A 81 -5.16 9.65 -8.96
CA ARG A 81 -6.56 9.23 -8.83
C ARG A 81 -6.77 8.46 -7.53
N PRO A 82 -7.12 9.15 -6.44
CA PRO A 82 -7.44 8.47 -5.19
C PRO A 82 -8.54 7.44 -5.39
N TYR A 83 -8.48 6.35 -4.63
CA TYR A 83 -9.43 5.26 -4.77
C TYR A 83 -10.26 5.13 -3.50
N GLU A 84 -11.56 5.41 -3.62
CA GLU A 84 -12.48 5.49 -2.48
C GLU A 84 -12.70 4.16 -1.76
N VAL A 85 -12.47 3.05 -2.43
CA VAL A 85 -12.66 1.71 -1.83
C VAL A 85 -11.62 1.46 -0.74
N ALA A 86 -10.42 2.04 -0.87
CA ALA A 86 -9.39 1.92 0.15
C ALA A 86 -9.78 2.74 1.39
N ASP A 87 -9.33 2.29 2.54
CA ASP A 87 -9.56 3.00 3.80
C ASP A 87 -8.85 4.35 3.82
N PHE A 88 -7.73 4.45 3.12
CA PHE A 88 -6.97 5.68 2.98
C PHE A 88 -6.26 5.69 1.64
N SER A 89 -6.25 6.84 0.97
CA SER A 89 -5.49 7.05 -0.27
C SER A 89 -4.66 8.30 -0.14
N GLY A 90 -3.40 8.25 -0.54
CA GLY A 90 -2.56 9.43 -0.50
C GLY A 90 -1.10 9.12 -0.75
N SER A 91 -0.26 10.14 -0.58
CA SER A 91 1.19 9.99 -0.73
C SER A 91 1.77 9.17 0.42
N ILE A 92 2.99 8.69 0.22
CA ILE A 92 3.70 7.92 1.25
C ILE A 92 3.85 8.74 2.53
N GLU A 93 4.15 10.04 2.40
CA GLU A 93 4.30 10.92 3.55
C GLU A 93 3.00 11.00 4.35
N ARG A 94 1.86 11.11 3.67
CA ARG A 94 0.57 11.15 4.33
C ARG A 94 0.21 9.82 4.99
N VAL A 95 0.59 8.73 4.35
CA VAL A 95 0.41 7.40 4.93
C VAL A 95 1.16 7.32 6.26
N LEU A 96 2.42 7.73 6.27
CA LEU A 96 3.25 7.68 7.47
C LEU A 96 2.71 8.58 8.58
N GLU A 97 2.09 9.71 8.24
CA GLU A 97 1.46 10.59 9.23
C GLU A 97 0.29 9.92 9.94
N ASN A 98 -0.34 8.95 9.30
CA ASN A 98 -1.51 8.24 9.84
C ASN A 98 -1.14 6.96 10.60
N PHE A 99 0.12 6.61 10.62
CA PHE A 99 0.63 5.52 11.45
C PHE A 99 1.38 6.05 12.71
#